data_979cfca0e759a150f6d3a01896842a41
#
_entry.id   979cfca0e759a150f6d3a01896842a41
#
_cell.length_a   1.000
_cell.length_b   1.000
_cell.length_c   1.000
_cell.angle_alpha   90.00
_cell.angle_beta   90.00
_cell.angle_gamma   90.00
#
_symmetry.space_group_name_H-M   'P 1'
#
loop_
_entity.id
_entity.type
_entity.pdbx_description
1 polymer ?
#
loop_
_entity_poly.entity_id
_entity_poly.type
_entity_poly.pdbx_seq_one_letter_code
_entity_poly.pdbx_strand_id
1 'polypeptide(L)'
;MKYSLSILILLANVSFANYSNHPEANDLIDSLVNDHDFERSYVIKVLETAQKQNKILDSMSSPAEFTWTWDRYKKLFLEEKRIANGKLFLAENNDLFNRVEDEFGVPREIITSILGVETRYGKIKGSYKVLDSLATLGFDFPRRSKFFKSELIHFFQLTRENNLDIYSIQGSYAGAMGYGQFISSSYRAYAVDYDGDGYSDLFNSVPDAVASIANYLKIHGWRRNGSVVQAVSLNNVNKLYSSNESSDKFIPLMFTEGDTYKYIVKEGDTLLGIALNHDLMLKELMVLNNIKEQNLIQAGQEILLRKEKDIYFIGDDNFIAITKYNRSHFYAKAVYDLSLEF
;
A
#
# COMPACT_ATOMS: atom_id res chain seq x y z
N MET A 1 27.32 -35.98 51.90
CA MET A 1 27.01 -34.59 51.48
C MET A 1 26.05 -34.67 50.28
N LYS A 2 24.80 -34.32 50.52
CA LYS A 2 23.76 -34.28 49.48
C LYS A 2 23.66 -32.83 49.01
N TYR A 3 24.01 -32.55 47.75
CA TYR A 3 23.81 -31.21 47.15
C TYR A 3 22.37 -31.17 46.55
N SER A 4 21.55 -30.32 47.16
CA SER A 4 20.21 -30.01 46.65
C SER A 4 20.37 -28.94 45.59
N LEU A 5 20.06 -29.26 44.33
CA LEU A 5 20.08 -28.34 43.22
C LEU A 5 18.71 -27.62 43.16
N SER A 6 18.63 -26.41 43.67
CA SER A 6 17.43 -25.59 43.55
C SER A 6 17.37 -25.01 42.14
N ILE A 7 16.46 -25.50 41.31
CA ILE A 7 16.15 -24.93 40.00
C ILE A 7 15.30 -23.68 40.22
N LEU A 8 15.89 -22.52 40.02
CA LEU A 8 15.19 -21.23 40.00
C LEU A 8 14.49 -21.11 38.63
N ILE A 9 13.18 -21.40 38.61
CA ILE A 9 12.37 -21.13 37.40
C ILE A 9 12.15 -19.63 37.35
N LEU A 10 12.90 -18.94 36.45
CA LEU A 10 12.60 -17.57 36.06
C LEU A 10 11.32 -17.62 35.21
N LEU A 11 10.19 -17.36 35.83
CA LEU A 11 8.96 -17.00 35.11
C LEU A 11 9.21 -15.64 34.44
N ALA A 12 9.57 -15.65 33.16
CA ALA A 12 9.50 -14.47 32.34
C ALA A 12 8.04 -13.99 32.35
N ASN A 13 7.76 -12.92 33.09
CA ASN A 13 6.52 -12.19 32.96
C ASN A 13 6.47 -11.64 31.52
N VAL A 14 5.83 -12.34 30.60
CA VAL A 14 5.37 -11.79 29.33
C VAL A 14 4.29 -10.78 29.74
N SER A 15 4.68 -9.53 29.92
CA SER A 15 3.73 -8.43 30.09
C SER A 15 2.98 -8.33 28.76
N PHE A 16 1.84 -8.95 28.65
CA PHE A 16 0.87 -8.62 27.62
C PHE A 16 0.48 -7.16 27.84
N ALA A 17 0.71 -6.31 26.87
CA ALA A 17 0.28 -4.92 26.95
C ALA A 17 -1.25 -4.91 27.07
N ASN A 18 -1.75 -4.67 28.25
CA ASN A 18 -3.16 -4.41 28.50
C ASN A 18 -3.40 -2.92 28.21
N TYR A 19 -3.91 -2.65 27.02
CA TYR A 19 -4.12 -1.26 26.58
C TYR A 19 -5.23 -0.54 27.37
N SER A 20 -6.10 -1.24 28.09
CA SER A 20 -7.08 -0.59 28.97
C SER A 20 -6.44 0.19 30.12
N ASN A 21 -5.22 -0.19 30.51
CA ASN A 21 -4.44 0.48 31.57
C ASN A 21 -3.41 1.48 31.02
N HIS A 22 -3.37 1.72 29.72
CA HIS A 22 -2.47 2.71 29.12
C HIS A 22 -2.85 4.12 29.61
N PRO A 23 -1.88 5.01 29.93
CA PRO A 23 -2.19 6.37 30.43
C PRO A 23 -3.14 7.18 29.58
N GLU A 24 -3.13 6.96 28.26
CA GLU A 24 -3.99 7.64 27.29
C GLU A 24 -5.26 6.82 26.91
N ALA A 25 -5.54 5.72 27.60
CA ALA A 25 -6.71 4.88 27.28
C ALA A 25 -8.03 5.54 27.66
N ASN A 26 -8.05 6.30 28.77
CA ASN A 26 -9.28 6.91 29.28
C ASN A 26 -9.94 7.84 28.26
N ASP A 27 -9.15 8.66 27.56
CA ASP A 27 -9.71 9.58 26.54
C ASP A 27 -10.39 8.82 25.40
N LEU A 28 -9.83 7.70 24.95
CA LEU A 28 -10.41 6.86 23.92
C LEU A 28 -11.64 6.11 24.44
N ILE A 29 -11.59 5.57 25.65
CA ILE A 29 -12.71 4.90 26.31
C ILE A 29 -13.88 5.88 26.48
N ASP A 30 -13.60 7.08 26.99
CA ASP A 30 -14.60 8.11 27.22
C ASP A 30 -15.25 8.58 25.92
N SER A 31 -14.48 8.74 24.84
CA SER A 31 -15.04 9.07 23.52
C SER A 31 -15.93 7.94 22.98
N LEU A 32 -15.52 6.68 23.07
CA LEU A 32 -16.35 5.55 22.64
C LEU A 32 -17.67 5.44 23.42
N VAL A 33 -17.62 5.73 24.73
CA VAL A 33 -18.82 5.66 25.60
C VAL A 33 -19.72 6.87 25.41
N ASN A 34 -19.16 8.09 25.45
CA ASN A 34 -19.97 9.32 25.50
C ASN A 34 -20.42 9.79 24.12
N ASP A 35 -19.58 9.60 23.09
CA ASP A 35 -19.86 10.10 21.73
C ASP A 35 -20.40 9.02 20.80
N HIS A 36 -20.22 7.73 21.15
CA HIS A 36 -20.54 6.62 20.25
C HIS A 36 -21.38 5.49 20.89
N ASP A 37 -21.90 5.69 22.11
CA ASP A 37 -22.83 4.80 22.81
C ASP A 37 -22.33 3.34 22.96
N PHE A 38 -21.03 3.17 23.26
CA PHE A 38 -20.49 1.86 23.63
C PHE A 38 -20.54 1.64 25.15
N GLU A 39 -20.85 0.41 25.54
CA GLU A 39 -20.72 0.01 26.94
C GLU A 39 -19.26 0.06 27.40
N ARG A 40 -18.98 0.79 28.50
CA ARG A 40 -17.62 0.95 29.03
C ARG A 40 -16.91 -0.37 29.29
N SER A 41 -17.65 -1.33 29.87
CA SER A 41 -17.12 -2.67 30.15
C SER A 41 -16.71 -3.43 28.88
N TYR A 42 -17.47 -3.27 27.79
CA TYR A 42 -17.12 -3.83 26.48
C TYR A 42 -15.83 -3.23 25.93
N VAL A 43 -15.72 -1.90 25.92
CA VAL A 43 -14.53 -1.20 25.42
C VAL A 43 -13.28 -1.61 26.21
N ILE A 44 -13.37 -1.63 27.54
CA ILE A 44 -12.27 -2.08 28.41
C ILE A 44 -11.86 -3.51 28.04
N LYS A 45 -12.80 -4.44 27.94
CA LYS A 45 -12.54 -5.83 27.57
C LYS A 45 -11.85 -5.98 26.22
N VAL A 46 -12.24 -5.20 25.21
CA VAL A 46 -11.60 -5.21 23.89
C VAL A 46 -10.16 -4.74 24.00
N LEU A 47 -9.91 -3.63 24.71
CA LEU A 47 -8.56 -3.08 24.89
C LEU A 47 -7.66 -3.98 25.73
N GLU A 48 -8.22 -4.76 26.67
CA GLU A 48 -7.49 -5.78 27.45
C GLU A 48 -6.97 -6.92 26.58
N THR A 49 -7.69 -7.27 25.51
CA THR A 49 -7.31 -8.36 24.60
C THR A 49 -6.34 -7.94 23.52
N ALA A 50 -6.23 -6.65 23.21
CA ALA A 50 -5.34 -6.12 22.19
C ALA A 50 -3.86 -6.31 22.58
N GLN A 51 -3.06 -6.84 21.67
CA GLN A 51 -1.68 -7.19 21.92
C GLN A 51 -0.72 -6.24 21.20
N LYS A 52 0.29 -5.76 21.92
CA LYS A 52 1.37 -4.97 21.35
C LYS A 52 2.19 -5.79 20.36
N GLN A 53 2.39 -5.23 19.17
CA GLN A 53 3.11 -5.84 18.06
C GLN A 53 4.39 -5.04 17.74
N ASN A 54 5.53 -5.42 18.34
CA ASN A 54 6.80 -4.72 18.12
C ASN A 54 7.21 -4.69 16.63
N LYS A 55 6.94 -5.77 15.89
CA LYS A 55 7.22 -5.84 14.44
C LYS A 55 6.50 -4.74 13.65
N ILE A 56 5.32 -4.30 14.11
CA ILE A 56 4.57 -3.20 13.49
C ILE A 56 5.32 -1.88 13.69
N LEU A 57 5.83 -1.62 14.90
CA LEU A 57 6.60 -0.43 15.20
C LEU A 57 7.89 -0.37 14.38
N ASP A 58 8.58 -1.50 14.23
CA ASP A 58 9.78 -1.60 13.38
C ASP A 58 9.47 -1.29 11.92
N SER A 59 8.39 -1.87 11.38
CA SER A 59 7.95 -1.64 10.00
C SER A 59 7.56 -0.18 9.73
N MET A 60 6.88 0.46 10.68
CA MET A 60 6.49 1.87 10.58
C MET A 60 7.67 2.84 10.72
N SER A 61 8.74 2.43 11.39
CA SER A 61 9.93 3.26 11.60
C SER A 61 10.88 3.26 10.40
N SER A 62 10.83 2.24 9.56
CA SER A 62 11.71 2.06 8.40
C SER A 62 10.92 1.61 7.16
N PRO A 63 10.05 2.46 6.61
CA PRO A 63 9.30 2.09 5.40
C PRO A 63 10.26 1.89 4.22
N ALA A 64 10.27 0.69 3.65
CA ALA A 64 11.18 0.29 2.57
C ALA A 64 10.95 1.07 1.26
N GLU A 65 9.75 1.61 1.05
CA GLU A 65 9.34 2.26 -0.20
C GLU A 65 10.07 3.57 -0.50
N PHE A 66 10.58 4.27 0.49
CA PHE A 66 11.26 5.57 0.31
C PHE A 66 12.60 5.48 -0.46
N THR A 67 13.14 4.28 -0.66
CA THR A 67 14.42 4.06 -1.36
C THR A 67 14.27 3.38 -2.71
N TRP A 68 13.04 3.15 -3.17
CA TRP A 68 12.82 2.40 -4.41
C TRP A 68 12.87 3.33 -5.62
N THR A 69 13.53 2.85 -6.69
CA THR A 69 13.44 3.46 -8.02
C THR A 69 12.12 3.07 -8.68
N TRP A 70 11.68 3.87 -9.67
CA TRP A 70 10.47 3.56 -10.44
C TRP A 70 10.53 2.19 -11.10
N ASP A 71 11.64 1.82 -11.71
CA ASP A 71 11.79 0.50 -12.35
C ASP A 71 11.58 -0.67 -11.40
N ARG A 72 12.13 -0.56 -10.17
CA ARG A 72 11.93 -1.59 -9.15
C ARG A 72 10.46 -1.66 -8.76
N TYR A 73 9.82 -0.50 -8.59
CA TYR A 73 8.42 -0.40 -8.22
C TYR A 73 7.54 -0.97 -9.33
N LYS A 74 7.76 -0.55 -10.58
CA LYS A 74 7.07 -1.03 -11.78
C LYS A 74 7.14 -2.56 -11.90
N LYS A 75 8.35 -3.13 -11.81
CA LYS A 75 8.56 -4.60 -11.88
C LYS A 75 7.81 -5.38 -10.80
N LEU A 76 7.62 -4.81 -9.61
CA LEU A 76 6.88 -5.45 -8.52
C LEU A 76 5.38 -5.55 -8.85
N PHE A 77 4.81 -4.56 -9.51
CA PHE A 77 3.38 -4.48 -9.74
C PHE A 77 2.93 -4.91 -11.15
N LEU A 78 3.81 -4.83 -12.16
CA LEU A 78 3.55 -5.27 -13.54
C LEU A 78 4.17 -6.64 -13.85
N GLU A 79 4.17 -7.56 -12.90
CA GLU A 79 4.62 -8.93 -13.11
C GLU A 79 3.60 -9.74 -13.94
N GLU A 80 4.07 -10.61 -14.84
CA GLU A 80 3.22 -11.41 -15.74
C GLU A 80 2.11 -12.17 -15.01
N LYS A 81 2.41 -12.73 -13.84
CA LYS A 81 1.44 -13.47 -13.04
C LYS A 81 0.31 -12.59 -12.51
N ARG A 82 0.60 -11.32 -12.15
CA ARG A 82 -0.42 -10.38 -11.72
C ARG A 82 -1.30 -9.98 -12.89
N ILE A 83 -0.72 -9.67 -14.03
CA ILE A 83 -1.44 -9.34 -15.26
C ILE A 83 -2.36 -10.50 -15.66
N ALA A 84 -1.85 -11.73 -15.74
CA ALA A 84 -2.63 -12.91 -16.09
C ALA A 84 -3.80 -13.16 -15.11
N ASN A 85 -3.54 -13.03 -13.78
CA ASN A 85 -4.59 -13.18 -12.78
C ASN A 85 -5.64 -12.05 -12.87
N GLY A 86 -5.26 -10.83 -13.25
CA GLY A 86 -6.19 -9.72 -13.43
C GLY A 86 -7.12 -9.93 -14.62
N LYS A 87 -6.59 -10.40 -15.74
CA LYS A 87 -7.40 -10.79 -16.90
C LYS A 87 -8.42 -11.87 -16.56
N LEU A 88 -8.01 -12.88 -15.79
CA LEU A 88 -8.93 -13.93 -15.31
C LEU A 88 -10.01 -13.36 -14.38
N PHE A 89 -9.60 -12.54 -13.39
CA PHE A 89 -10.53 -11.94 -12.43
C PHE A 89 -11.57 -11.04 -13.12
N LEU A 90 -11.14 -10.25 -14.11
CA LEU A 90 -12.04 -9.46 -14.96
C LEU A 90 -13.03 -10.33 -15.73
N ALA A 91 -12.54 -11.39 -16.37
CA ALA A 91 -13.38 -12.29 -17.17
C ALA A 91 -14.41 -13.03 -16.30
N GLU A 92 -14.01 -13.51 -15.13
CA GLU A 92 -14.88 -14.21 -14.17
C GLU A 92 -15.97 -13.30 -13.59
N ASN A 93 -15.74 -11.98 -13.53
CA ASN A 93 -16.65 -11.00 -12.94
C ASN A 93 -17.15 -9.97 -13.97
N ASN A 94 -17.11 -10.27 -15.25
CA ASN A 94 -17.36 -9.33 -16.35
C ASN A 94 -18.67 -8.54 -16.19
N ASP A 95 -19.78 -9.20 -15.88
CA ASP A 95 -21.09 -8.55 -15.75
C ASP A 95 -21.16 -7.61 -14.54
N LEU A 96 -20.48 -7.97 -13.45
CA LEU A 96 -20.36 -7.09 -12.29
C LEU A 96 -19.58 -5.83 -12.65
N PHE A 97 -18.41 -5.99 -13.28
CA PHE A 97 -17.58 -4.85 -13.66
C PHE A 97 -18.27 -3.92 -14.66
N ASN A 98 -19.01 -4.45 -15.62
CA ASN A 98 -19.81 -3.63 -16.56
C ASN A 98 -20.84 -2.78 -15.81
N ARG A 99 -21.60 -3.36 -14.88
CA ARG A 99 -22.57 -2.61 -14.09
C ARG A 99 -21.93 -1.53 -13.20
N VAL A 100 -20.83 -1.87 -12.54
CA VAL A 100 -20.12 -0.91 -11.66
C VAL A 100 -19.50 0.22 -12.47
N GLU A 101 -18.89 -0.07 -13.64
CA GLU A 101 -18.36 0.95 -14.55
C GLU A 101 -19.46 1.88 -15.06
N ASP A 102 -20.60 1.33 -15.45
CA ASP A 102 -21.76 2.11 -15.90
C ASP A 102 -22.32 3.02 -14.80
N GLU A 103 -22.35 2.57 -13.55
CA GLU A 103 -22.90 3.31 -12.44
C GLU A 103 -21.93 4.37 -11.89
N PHE A 104 -20.67 3.99 -11.68
CA PHE A 104 -19.69 4.87 -11.02
C PHE A 104 -18.85 5.66 -12.01
N GLY A 105 -18.74 5.24 -13.27
CA GLY A 105 -17.93 5.91 -14.29
C GLY A 105 -16.44 5.67 -14.16
N VAL A 106 -16.04 4.66 -13.41
CA VAL A 106 -14.64 4.26 -13.22
C VAL A 106 -14.36 3.03 -14.08
N PRO A 107 -13.37 3.05 -15.01
CA PRO A 107 -13.06 1.92 -15.83
C PRO A 107 -12.74 0.68 -15.00
N ARG A 108 -13.27 -0.46 -15.41
CA ARG A 108 -13.07 -1.76 -14.76
C ARG A 108 -11.59 -2.14 -14.65
N GLU A 109 -10.79 -1.73 -15.62
CA GLU A 109 -9.34 -1.96 -15.62
C GLU A 109 -8.65 -1.23 -14.47
N ILE A 110 -9.08 -0.02 -14.13
CA ILE A 110 -8.56 0.75 -12.98
C ILE A 110 -8.93 0.07 -11.66
N ILE A 111 -10.20 -0.34 -11.51
CA ILE A 111 -10.67 -1.03 -10.30
C ILE A 111 -9.91 -2.35 -10.12
N THR A 112 -9.77 -3.12 -11.21
CA THR A 112 -9.01 -4.37 -11.22
C THR A 112 -7.54 -4.15 -10.85
N SER A 113 -6.93 -3.06 -11.35
CA SER A 113 -5.56 -2.71 -11.03
C SER A 113 -5.38 -2.44 -9.55
N ILE A 114 -6.27 -1.68 -8.92
CA ILE A 114 -6.23 -1.43 -7.47
C ILE A 114 -6.33 -2.76 -6.72
N LEU A 115 -7.30 -3.62 -7.03
CA LEU A 115 -7.42 -4.96 -6.43
C LEU A 115 -6.15 -5.81 -6.62
N GLY A 116 -5.53 -5.69 -7.79
CA GLY A 116 -4.27 -6.37 -8.08
C GLY A 116 -3.10 -5.86 -7.26
N VAL A 117 -2.97 -4.55 -7.13
CA VAL A 117 -1.89 -3.89 -6.36
C VAL A 117 -2.06 -4.17 -4.87
N GLU A 118 -3.26 -3.97 -4.33
CA GLU A 118 -3.53 -4.08 -2.89
C GLU A 118 -3.46 -5.52 -2.38
N THR A 119 -4.16 -6.44 -3.03
CA THR A 119 -4.38 -7.77 -2.45
C THR A 119 -4.14 -8.94 -3.40
N ARG A 120 -3.59 -8.70 -4.59
CA ARG A 120 -3.52 -9.74 -5.63
C ARG A 120 -4.90 -10.36 -5.89
N TYR A 121 -5.89 -9.50 -6.07
CA TYR A 121 -7.30 -9.91 -6.30
C TYR A 121 -7.89 -10.69 -5.11
N GLY A 122 -7.65 -10.20 -3.89
CA GLY A 122 -8.16 -10.77 -2.65
C GLY A 122 -7.37 -11.97 -2.10
N LYS A 123 -6.25 -12.37 -2.74
CA LYS A 123 -5.44 -13.52 -2.27
C LYS A 123 -4.59 -13.19 -1.03
N ILE A 124 -4.21 -11.92 -0.83
CA ILE A 124 -3.36 -11.47 0.26
C ILE A 124 -3.99 -10.22 0.88
N LYS A 125 -4.83 -10.40 1.89
CA LYS A 125 -5.55 -9.31 2.57
C LYS A 125 -4.91 -8.86 3.89
N GLY A 126 -3.69 -9.34 4.19
CA GLY A 126 -3.00 -9.09 5.45
C GLY A 126 -3.18 -10.23 6.46
N SER A 127 -2.33 -10.26 7.49
CA SER A 127 -2.31 -11.33 8.50
C SER A 127 -2.20 -10.81 9.94
N TYR A 128 -2.21 -9.50 10.13
CA TYR A 128 -2.23 -8.90 11.46
C TYR A 128 -3.68 -8.72 11.92
N LYS A 129 -3.95 -8.97 13.21
CA LYS A 129 -5.21 -8.55 13.78
C LYS A 129 -5.30 -7.02 13.74
N VAL A 130 -6.36 -6.49 13.13
CA VAL A 130 -6.55 -5.05 12.97
C VAL A 130 -6.62 -4.36 14.32
N LEU A 131 -7.28 -4.97 15.31
CA LEU A 131 -7.32 -4.49 16.68
C LEU A 131 -5.90 -4.28 17.24
N ASP A 132 -5.04 -5.30 17.13
CA ASP A 132 -3.65 -5.23 17.61
C ASP A 132 -2.85 -4.14 16.87
N SER A 133 -3.03 -4.04 15.55
CA SER A 133 -2.35 -3.05 14.72
C SER A 133 -2.73 -1.63 15.12
N LEU A 134 -4.02 -1.35 15.21
CA LEU A 134 -4.51 -0.02 15.52
C LEU A 134 -4.22 0.37 16.98
N ALA A 135 -4.34 -0.56 17.93
CA ALA A 135 -3.97 -0.32 19.32
C ALA A 135 -2.46 -0.05 19.47
N THR A 136 -1.60 -0.90 18.86
CA THR A 136 -0.15 -0.69 18.89
C THR A 136 0.23 0.69 18.32
N LEU A 137 -0.29 1.04 17.15
CA LEU A 137 0.03 2.31 16.50
C LEU A 137 -0.63 3.52 17.18
N GLY A 138 -1.79 3.32 17.78
CA GLY A 138 -2.51 4.36 18.51
C GLY A 138 -1.83 4.72 19.84
N PHE A 139 -1.30 3.75 20.55
CA PHE A 139 -0.74 3.97 21.87
C PHE A 139 0.80 4.03 21.91
N ASP A 140 1.48 3.25 21.06
CA ASP A 140 2.94 3.11 21.12
C ASP A 140 3.69 3.77 19.94
N PHE A 141 2.99 4.47 19.01
CA PHE A 141 3.62 5.18 17.89
C PHE A 141 3.31 6.69 17.91
N PRO A 142 4.04 7.50 18.71
CA PRO A 142 3.72 8.91 18.98
C PRO A 142 3.54 9.78 17.74
N ARG A 143 4.33 9.54 16.67
CA ARG A 143 4.29 10.34 15.43
C ARG A 143 2.91 10.39 14.76
N ARG A 144 2.08 9.35 14.92
CA ARG A 144 0.75 9.24 14.33
C ARG A 144 -0.31 8.69 15.31
N SER A 145 -0.05 8.77 16.61
CA SER A 145 -0.94 8.24 17.66
C SER A 145 -2.37 8.75 17.51
N LYS A 146 -2.54 10.05 17.34
CA LYS A 146 -3.88 10.66 17.16
C LYS A 146 -4.64 10.08 15.97
N PHE A 147 -3.98 9.87 14.84
CA PHE A 147 -4.58 9.27 13.65
C PHE A 147 -5.02 7.83 13.91
N PHE A 148 -4.14 6.99 14.48
CA PHE A 148 -4.47 5.59 14.70
C PHE A 148 -5.49 5.38 15.82
N LYS A 149 -5.55 6.25 16.83
CA LYS A 149 -6.65 6.25 17.82
C LYS A 149 -8.00 6.58 17.16
N SER A 150 -8.03 7.56 16.26
CA SER A 150 -9.21 7.85 15.46
C SER A 150 -9.65 6.64 14.61
N GLU A 151 -8.69 5.96 13.95
CA GLU A 151 -8.98 4.75 13.19
C GLU A 151 -9.48 3.59 14.09
N LEU A 152 -8.95 3.49 15.32
CA LEU A 152 -9.43 2.51 16.29
C LEU A 152 -10.88 2.80 16.72
N ILE A 153 -11.25 4.06 16.95
CA ILE A 153 -12.64 4.46 17.21
C ILE A 153 -13.54 4.08 16.03
N HIS A 154 -13.12 4.39 14.79
CA HIS A 154 -13.85 3.98 13.60
C HIS A 154 -13.94 2.46 13.47
N PHE A 155 -12.93 1.72 13.91
CA PHE A 155 -12.93 0.26 13.87
C PHE A 155 -13.97 -0.35 14.83
N PHE A 156 -14.11 0.19 16.03
CA PHE A 156 -15.19 -0.19 16.95
C PHE A 156 -16.57 0.03 16.31
N GLN A 157 -16.77 1.20 15.69
CA GLN A 157 -18.04 1.53 15.04
C GLN A 157 -18.29 0.61 13.83
N LEU A 158 -17.29 0.44 12.96
CA LEU A 158 -17.34 -0.42 11.79
C LEU A 158 -17.77 -1.85 12.14
N THR A 159 -17.16 -2.44 13.16
CA THR A 159 -17.46 -3.81 13.57
C THR A 159 -18.88 -3.95 14.11
N ARG A 160 -19.39 -2.96 14.82
CA ARG A 160 -20.78 -2.90 15.28
C ARG A 160 -21.76 -2.74 14.11
N GLU A 161 -21.48 -1.80 13.19
CA GLU A 161 -22.35 -1.47 12.05
C GLU A 161 -22.50 -2.64 11.07
N ASN A 162 -21.44 -3.44 10.88
CA ASN A 162 -21.45 -4.57 9.97
C ASN A 162 -21.51 -5.94 10.67
N ASN A 163 -21.85 -5.97 11.95
CA ASN A 163 -21.94 -7.20 12.76
C ASN A 163 -20.70 -8.11 12.66
N LEU A 164 -19.51 -7.50 12.66
CA LEU A 164 -18.23 -8.19 12.55
C LEU A 164 -17.62 -8.48 13.92
N ASP A 165 -16.91 -9.61 14.04
CA ASP A 165 -16.17 -9.93 15.26
C ASP A 165 -14.86 -9.13 15.33
N ILE A 166 -14.82 -8.11 16.20
CA ILE A 166 -13.68 -7.20 16.41
C ILE A 166 -12.37 -7.93 16.72
N TYR A 167 -12.42 -9.15 17.27
CA TYR A 167 -11.25 -9.93 17.66
C TYR A 167 -10.63 -10.73 16.52
N SER A 168 -11.39 -10.99 15.45
CA SER A 168 -10.99 -11.90 14.37
C SER A 168 -10.55 -11.20 13.10
N ILE A 169 -10.90 -9.92 12.91
CA ILE A 169 -10.60 -9.17 11.68
C ILE A 169 -9.08 -9.08 11.46
N GLN A 170 -8.67 -9.51 10.27
CA GLN A 170 -7.28 -9.42 9.82
C GLN A 170 -7.11 -8.37 8.72
N GLY A 171 -5.90 -7.78 8.68
CA GLY A 171 -5.54 -6.76 7.73
C GLY A 171 -4.02 -6.55 7.64
N SER A 172 -3.63 -5.39 7.12
CA SER A 172 -2.22 -4.98 7.06
C SER A 172 -1.69 -4.60 8.44
N TYR A 173 -0.38 -4.48 8.55
CA TYR A 173 0.28 -3.98 9.76
C TYR A 173 -0.15 -2.55 10.16
N ALA A 174 -0.71 -1.78 9.23
CA ALA A 174 -1.24 -0.43 9.46
C ALA A 174 -2.77 -0.40 9.62
N GLY A 175 -3.43 -1.56 9.71
CA GLY A 175 -4.88 -1.66 9.94
C GLY A 175 -5.75 -1.51 8.69
N ALA A 176 -5.19 -1.58 7.49
CA ALA A 176 -5.97 -1.62 6.25
C ALA A 176 -6.56 -3.02 6.01
N MET A 177 -7.80 -3.10 5.48
CA MET A 177 -8.63 -4.29 5.50
C MET A 177 -9.27 -4.62 4.17
N GLY A 178 -9.60 -5.89 3.99
CA GLY A 178 -10.40 -6.41 2.88
C GLY A 178 -9.71 -6.37 1.52
N TYR A 179 -10.45 -6.61 0.46
CA TYR A 179 -9.97 -6.64 -0.94
C TYR A 179 -9.28 -5.34 -1.36
N GLY A 180 -9.85 -4.19 -0.99
CA GLY A 180 -9.36 -2.85 -1.37
C GLY A 180 -8.43 -2.22 -0.34
N GLN A 181 -8.08 -2.92 0.75
CA GLN A 181 -7.22 -2.40 1.82
C GLN A 181 -7.69 -1.04 2.38
N PHE A 182 -8.99 -0.93 2.68
CA PHE A 182 -9.57 0.27 3.29
C PHE A 182 -9.17 0.37 4.77
N ILE A 183 -8.78 1.56 5.23
CA ILE A 183 -8.70 1.87 6.66
C ILE A 183 -10.11 2.04 7.23
N SER A 184 -10.27 1.96 8.55
CA SER A 184 -11.59 1.91 9.20
C SER A 184 -12.49 3.08 8.86
N SER A 185 -11.94 4.31 8.84
CA SER A 185 -12.69 5.52 8.48
C SER A 185 -13.13 5.51 7.01
N SER A 186 -12.26 5.04 6.10
CA SER A 186 -12.60 4.93 4.69
C SER A 186 -13.62 3.84 4.42
N TYR A 187 -13.54 2.71 5.13
CA TYR A 187 -14.54 1.65 5.04
C TYR A 187 -15.93 2.19 5.38
N ARG A 188 -16.08 2.83 6.53
CA ARG A 188 -17.36 3.43 6.95
C ARG A 188 -17.88 4.52 6.03
N ALA A 189 -16.98 5.30 5.42
CA ALA A 189 -17.37 6.43 4.58
C ALA A 189 -17.70 6.04 3.12
N TYR A 190 -17.08 5.00 2.60
CA TYR A 190 -17.08 4.74 1.16
C TYR A 190 -17.48 3.31 0.76
N ALA A 191 -17.57 2.37 1.71
CA ALA A 191 -18.05 1.03 1.40
C ALA A 191 -19.50 1.05 0.92
N VAL A 192 -19.82 0.16 0.00
CA VAL A 192 -21.12 0.01 -0.63
C VAL A 192 -21.58 -1.44 -0.45
N ASP A 193 -22.79 -1.64 0.04
CA ASP A 193 -23.51 -2.90 -0.05
C ASP A 193 -24.07 -3.01 -1.48
N TYR A 194 -23.35 -3.69 -2.35
CA TYR A 194 -23.68 -3.74 -3.79
C TYR A 194 -24.45 -5.00 -4.17
N ASP A 195 -24.37 -6.06 -3.39
CA ASP A 195 -25.19 -7.26 -3.57
C ASP A 195 -26.53 -7.19 -2.83
N GLY A 196 -26.71 -6.18 -1.95
CA GLY A 196 -28.00 -5.85 -1.32
C GLY A 196 -28.35 -6.79 -0.16
N ASP A 197 -27.36 -7.41 0.48
CA ASP A 197 -27.57 -8.32 1.61
C ASP A 197 -27.76 -7.60 2.97
N GLY A 198 -27.58 -6.27 2.99
CA GLY A 198 -27.71 -5.40 4.16
C GLY A 198 -26.40 -5.07 4.85
N TYR A 199 -25.28 -5.56 4.35
CA TYR A 199 -23.94 -5.31 4.88
C TYR A 199 -22.95 -4.98 3.76
N SER A 200 -21.99 -4.08 4.02
CA SER A 200 -20.90 -3.83 3.08
C SER A 200 -19.72 -4.76 3.42
N ASP A 201 -19.66 -5.99 2.86
CA ASP A 201 -18.61 -6.96 3.18
C ASP A 201 -17.39 -6.85 2.26
N LEU A 202 -16.43 -6.00 2.61
CA LEU A 202 -15.18 -5.88 1.85
C LEU A 202 -14.21 -7.05 2.06
N PHE A 203 -14.54 -8.03 2.88
CA PHE A 203 -13.70 -9.20 3.14
C PHE A 203 -14.03 -10.39 2.24
N ASN A 204 -15.33 -10.60 1.94
CA ASN A 204 -15.79 -11.79 1.25
C ASN A 204 -16.68 -11.50 0.04
N SER A 205 -17.38 -10.34 -0.01
CA SER A 205 -18.18 -9.92 -1.17
C SER A 205 -17.31 -9.22 -2.21
N VAL A 206 -17.14 -9.87 -3.37
CA VAL A 206 -16.48 -9.25 -4.53
C VAL A 206 -17.31 -8.09 -5.09
N PRO A 207 -18.65 -8.18 -5.19
CA PRO A 207 -19.49 -7.06 -5.60
C PRO A 207 -19.27 -5.81 -4.75
N ASP A 208 -19.30 -5.94 -3.43
CA ASP A 208 -19.11 -4.81 -2.52
C ASP A 208 -17.72 -4.21 -2.63
N ALA A 209 -16.69 -5.06 -2.72
CA ALA A 209 -15.31 -4.61 -2.84
C ALA A 209 -15.08 -3.83 -4.14
N VAL A 210 -15.57 -4.32 -5.27
CA VAL A 210 -15.45 -3.68 -6.60
C VAL A 210 -16.20 -2.34 -6.62
N ALA A 211 -17.45 -2.32 -6.14
CA ALA A 211 -18.26 -1.11 -6.09
C ALA A 211 -17.70 -0.08 -5.10
N SER A 212 -17.18 -0.51 -3.95
CA SER A 212 -16.59 0.37 -2.96
C SER A 212 -15.33 1.07 -3.46
N ILE A 213 -14.47 0.38 -4.21
CA ILE A 213 -13.30 1.00 -4.86
C ILE A 213 -13.75 2.05 -5.87
N ALA A 214 -14.75 1.72 -6.70
CA ALA A 214 -15.30 2.63 -7.69
C ALA A 214 -15.94 3.87 -7.01
N ASN A 215 -16.73 3.66 -5.96
CA ASN A 215 -17.33 4.73 -5.17
C ASN A 215 -16.28 5.64 -4.53
N TYR A 216 -15.23 5.06 -3.95
CA TYR A 216 -14.11 5.82 -3.40
C TYR A 216 -13.52 6.78 -4.44
N LEU A 217 -13.17 6.27 -5.63
CA LEU A 217 -12.58 7.07 -6.68
C LEU A 217 -13.56 8.16 -7.19
N LYS A 218 -14.83 7.83 -7.37
CA LYS A 218 -15.89 8.76 -7.79
C LYS A 218 -16.02 9.92 -6.80
N ILE A 219 -16.09 9.63 -5.50
CA ILE A 219 -16.22 10.66 -4.47
C ILE A 219 -14.94 11.52 -4.39
N HIS A 220 -13.78 10.96 -4.69
CA HIS A 220 -12.51 11.68 -4.69
C HIS A 220 -12.17 12.36 -6.02
N GLY A 221 -13.16 12.55 -6.88
CA GLY A 221 -13.03 13.41 -8.07
C GLY A 221 -12.73 12.66 -9.37
N TRP A 222 -12.92 11.34 -9.42
CA TRP A 222 -12.83 10.61 -10.68
C TRP A 222 -13.83 11.16 -11.70
N ARG A 223 -13.35 11.44 -12.89
CA ARG A 223 -14.17 11.91 -14.01
C ARG A 223 -14.30 10.82 -15.07
N ARG A 224 -15.53 10.45 -15.40
CA ARG A 224 -15.83 9.51 -16.51
C ARG A 224 -15.18 10.03 -17.80
N ASN A 225 -14.48 9.18 -18.52
CA ASN A 225 -13.74 9.50 -19.75
C ASN A 225 -12.63 10.57 -19.59
N GLY A 226 -12.30 10.96 -18.37
CA GLY A 226 -11.15 11.83 -18.11
C GLY A 226 -9.82 11.08 -18.28
N SER A 227 -8.77 11.79 -18.67
CA SER A 227 -7.43 11.21 -18.73
C SER A 227 -6.84 10.99 -17.33
N VAL A 228 -5.91 10.05 -17.24
CA VAL A 228 -5.16 9.77 -16.00
C VAL A 228 -3.79 10.43 -16.06
N VAL A 229 -3.01 10.12 -17.10
CA VAL A 229 -1.70 10.75 -17.34
C VAL A 229 -1.52 11.02 -18.82
N GLN A 230 -0.73 12.08 -19.12
CA GLN A 230 -0.30 12.43 -20.47
C GLN A 230 1.22 12.49 -20.51
N ALA A 231 1.83 11.76 -21.46
CA ALA A 231 3.27 11.87 -21.68
C ALA A 231 3.60 13.23 -22.28
N VAL A 232 4.64 13.88 -21.76
CA VAL A 232 5.04 15.21 -22.20
C VAL A 232 6.55 15.33 -22.36
N SER A 233 7.01 16.32 -23.13
CA SER A 233 8.44 16.66 -23.19
C SER A 233 8.85 17.51 -22.00
N LEU A 234 10.14 17.50 -21.66
CA LEU A 234 10.72 18.36 -20.62
C LEU A 234 10.39 19.84 -20.83
N ASN A 235 10.42 20.30 -22.09
CA ASN A 235 10.10 21.69 -22.42
C ASN A 235 8.66 22.07 -22.07
N ASN A 236 7.72 21.14 -22.22
CA ASN A 236 6.31 21.36 -21.85
C ASN A 236 6.13 21.38 -20.34
N VAL A 237 6.83 20.51 -19.59
CA VAL A 237 6.84 20.54 -18.13
C VAL A 237 7.36 21.89 -17.63
N ASN A 238 8.48 22.36 -18.16
CA ASN A 238 9.07 23.66 -17.76
C ASN A 238 8.14 24.86 -18.06
N LYS A 239 7.39 24.80 -19.15
CA LYS A 239 6.38 25.84 -19.47
C LYS A 239 5.24 25.86 -18.44
N LEU A 240 4.78 24.69 -18.01
CA LEU A 240 3.73 24.56 -16.99
C LEU A 240 4.19 25.11 -15.63
N TYR A 241 5.44 24.83 -15.24
CA TYR A 241 6.01 25.41 -13.99
C TYR A 241 6.15 26.92 -14.05
N SER A 242 6.41 27.49 -15.24
CA SER A 242 6.61 28.94 -15.41
C SER A 242 5.31 29.73 -15.62
N SER A 243 4.19 29.09 -15.98
CA SER A 243 2.95 29.77 -16.34
C SER A 243 2.11 30.23 -15.15
N ASN A 244 2.47 29.93 -13.90
CA ASN A 244 1.63 30.20 -12.71
C ASN A 244 0.16 29.76 -12.82
N GLU A 245 -0.18 29.02 -13.86
CA GLU A 245 -1.49 28.36 -13.94
C GLU A 245 -1.54 27.32 -12.83
N SER A 246 -2.28 27.64 -11.80
CA SER A 246 -2.28 26.92 -10.54
C SER A 246 -2.55 25.44 -10.74
N SER A 247 -1.68 24.70 -10.17
CA SER A 247 -1.52 23.26 -10.08
C SER A 247 -2.69 22.48 -9.45
N ASP A 248 -3.88 23.05 -9.31
CA ASP A 248 -5.01 22.34 -8.71
C ASP A 248 -5.65 21.33 -9.69
N LYS A 249 -5.28 21.38 -10.97
CA LYS A 249 -5.85 20.56 -12.03
C LYS A 249 -4.93 19.50 -12.59
N PHE A 250 -3.63 19.58 -12.33
CA PHE A 250 -2.65 18.60 -12.84
C PHE A 250 -1.39 18.57 -11.99
N ILE A 251 -0.72 17.41 -11.97
CA ILE A 251 0.54 17.22 -11.25
C ILE A 251 1.64 16.93 -12.27
N PRO A 252 2.70 17.74 -12.36
CA PRO A 252 3.89 17.38 -13.13
C PRO A 252 4.59 16.19 -12.48
N LEU A 253 4.91 15.18 -13.28
CA LEU A 253 5.50 13.94 -12.82
C LEU A 253 6.79 13.68 -13.57
N MET A 254 7.82 13.26 -12.84
CA MET A 254 9.08 12.76 -13.39
C MET A 254 9.36 11.39 -12.81
N PHE A 255 9.62 10.44 -13.70
CA PHE A 255 10.06 9.11 -13.32
C PHE A 255 11.36 8.81 -14.06
N THR A 256 12.28 8.12 -13.39
CA THR A 256 13.53 7.68 -14.01
C THR A 256 13.39 6.20 -14.38
N GLU A 257 13.43 5.90 -15.67
CA GLU A 257 13.49 4.52 -16.18
C GLU A 257 14.92 4.20 -16.60
N GLY A 258 15.37 2.97 -16.32
CA GLY A 258 16.67 2.50 -16.74
C GLY A 258 16.54 1.43 -17.81
N ASP A 259 17.03 1.71 -19.02
CA ASP A 259 17.21 0.71 -20.05
C ASP A 259 18.54 0.00 -19.86
N THR A 260 18.52 -1.33 -19.98
CA THR A 260 19.74 -2.13 -19.96
C THR A 260 20.25 -2.36 -21.38
N TYR A 261 21.56 -2.22 -21.55
CA TYR A 261 22.23 -2.54 -22.81
C TYR A 261 23.48 -3.38 -22.56
N LYS A 262 23.90 -4.13 -23.58
CA LYS A 262 25.06 -5.01 -23.52
C LYS A 262 26.35 -4.21 -23.69
N TYR A 263 27.31 -4.49 -22.84
CA TYR A 263 28.69 -4.00 -22.95
C TYR A 263 29.64 -5.17 -22.97
N ILE A 264 30.60 -5.16 -23.91
CA ILE A 264 31.67 -6.16 -23.98
C ILE A 264 32.86 -5.62 -23.24
N VAL A 265 33.24 -6.27 -22.16
CA VAL A 265 34.42 -5.93 -21.36
C VAL A 265 35.66 -5.93 -22.22
N LYS A 266 36.43 -4.84 -22.19
CA LYS A 266 37.67 -4.66 -22.94
C LYS A 266 38.88 -5.06 -22.10
N GLU A 267 39.99 -5.30 -22.75
CA GLU A 267 41.27 -5.52 -22.06
C GLU A 267 41.64 -4.28 -21.22
N GLY A 268 41.95 -4.48 -19.94
CA GLY A 268 42.25 -3.41 -18.98
C GLY A 268 41.03 -2.80 -18.29
N ASP A 269 39.81 -3.20 -18.65
CA ASP A 269 38.63 -2.76 -17.93
C ASP A 269 38.59 -3.34 -16.52
N THR A 270 38.13 -2.50 -15.59
CA THR A 270 37.73 -2.92 -14.24
C THR A 270 36.25 -2.60 -14.03
N LEU A 271 35.56 -3.37 -13.21
CA LEU A 271 34.15 -3.14 -12.95
C LEU A 271 33.88 -1.73 -12.38
N LEU A 272 34.79 -1.24 -11.53
CA LEU A 272 34.74 0.14 -11.02
C LEU A 272 34.97 1.15 -12.15
N GLY A 273 35.92 0.94 -13.02
CA GLY A 273 36.20 1.82 -14.18
C GLY A 273 34.99 1.89 -15.12
N ILE A 274 34.37 0.75 -15.42
CA ILE A 274 33.15 0.67 -16.23
C ILE A 274 32.02 1.43 -15.54
N ALA A 275 31.81 1.20 -14.25
CA ALA A 275 30.77 1.88 -13.48
C ALA A 275 30.93 3.41 -13.53
N LEU A 276 32.15 3.92 -13.29
CA LEU A 276 32.44 5.37 -13.32
C LEU A 276 32.28 5.96 -14.73
N ASN A 277 32.73 5.25 -15.78
CA ASN A 277 32.63 5.74 -17.16
C ASN A 277 31.20 5.78 -17.71
N HIS A 278 30.26 5.08 -17.04
CA HIS A 278 28.86 4.98 -17.43
C HIS A 278 27.89 5.57 -16.40
N ASP A 279 28.39 6.37 -15.46
CA ASP A 279 27.61 7.01 -14.39
C ASP A 279 26.76 6.05 -13.55
N LEU A 280 27.31 4.85 -13.27
CA LEU A 280 26.67 3.80 -12.50
C LEU A 280 27.32 3.64 -11.13
N MET A 281 26.53 3.25 -10.13
CA MET A 281 27.12 2.77 -8.88
C MET A 281 27.67 1.35 -9.05
N LEU A 282 28.90 1.11 -8.60
CA LEU A 282 29.54 -0.20 -8.67
C LEU A 282 28.64 -1.32 -8.12
N LYS A 283 28.00 -1.08 -6.97
CA LYS A 283 27.11 -2.05 -6.34
C LYS A 283 25.89 -2.40 -7.22
N GLU A 284 25.32 -1.43 -7.91
CA GLU A 284 24.22 -1.66 -8.85
C GLU A 284 24.66 -2.46 -10.06
N LEU A 285 25.82 -2.13 -10.62
CA LEU A 285 26.41 -2.87 -11.74
C LEU A 285 26.67 -4.33 -11.36
N MET A 286 27.20 -4.58 -10.17
CA MET A 286 27.41 -5.93 -9.63
C MET A 286 26.11 -6.71 -9.48
N VAL A 287 25.06 -6.09 -8.92
CA VAL A 287 23.75 -6.71 -8.75
C VAL A 287 23.09 -7.01 -10.09
N LEU A 288 23.15 -6.06 -11.04
CA LEU A 288 22.56 -6.20 -12.37
C LEU A 288 23.13 -7.42 -13.13
N ASN A 289 24.42 -7.70 -12.90
CA ASN A 289 25.15 -8.78 -13.58
C ASN A 289 25.37 -10.04 -12.70
N ASN A 290 24.78 -10.08 -11.51
CA ASN A 290 24.97 -11.17 -10.55
C ASN A 290 26.46 -11.45 -10.23
N ILE A 291 27.30 -10.39 -10.21
CA ILE A 291 28.73 -10.45 -9.92
C ILE A 291 28.91 -10.31 -8.41
N LYS A 292 29.54 -11.30 -7.79
CA LYS A 292 29.77 -11.32 -6.33
C LYS A 292 31.03 -10.59 -5.90
N GLU A 293 32.07 -10.59 -6.76
CA GLU A 293 33.37 -9.97 -6.49
C GLU A 293 33.77 -9.07 -7.67
N GLN A 294 34.17 -7.84 -7.38
CA GLN A 294 34.42 -6.81 -8.39
C GLN A 294 35.61 -7.12 -9.34
N ASN A 295 36.45 -8.09 -9.01
CA ASN A 295 37.63 -8.46 -9.80
C ASN A 295 37.39 -9.67 -10.71
N LEU A 296 36.15 -10.16 -10.82
CA LEU A 296 35.81 -11.37 -11.58
C LEU A 296 35.31 -11.11 -13.01
N ILE A 297 35.62 -9.96 -13.61
CA ILE A 297 35.31 -9.74 -15.02
C ILE A 297 36.49 -10.04 -15.93
N GLN A 298 36.24 -10.51 -17.16
CA GLN A 298 37.23 -10.87 -18.14
C GLN A 298 37.01 -10.15 -19.47
N ALA A 299 38.09 -9.81 -20.17
CA ALA A 299 37.97 -9.24 -21.52
C ALA A 299 37.18 -10.19 -22.44
N GLY A 300 36.25 -9.62 -23.21
CA GLY A 300 35.32 -10.36 -24.04
C GLY A 300 34.03 -10.79 -23.31
N GLN A 301 33.96 -10.68 -21.99
CA GLN A 301 32.74 -10.97 -21.26
C GLN A 301 31.66 -9.93 -21.59
N GLU A 302 30.44 -10.42 -21.82
CA GLU A 302 29.25 -9.54 -21.96
C GLU A 302 28.68 -9.23 -20.56
N ILE A 303 28.51 -7.96 -20.26
CA ILE A 303 27.81 -7.47 -19.07
C ILE A 303 26.71 -6.51 -19.47
N LEU A 304 25.71 -6.40 -18.61
CA LEU A 304 24.63 -5.43 -18.77
C LEU A 304 25.02 -4.12 -18.09
N LEU A 305 24.88 -3.02 -18.80
CA LEU A 305 24.93 -1.68 -18.26
C LEU A 305 23.54 -1.09 -18.26
N ARG A 306 23.29 -0.13 -17.37
CA ARG A 306 22.03 0.61 -17.30
C ARG A 306 22.25 2.05 -17.75
N LYS A 307 21.37 2.54 -18.61
CA LYS A 307 21.29 3.95 -18.94
C LYS A 307 19.99 4.50 -18.39
N GLU A 308 20.06 5.47 -17.51
CA GLU A 308 18.88 6.14 -16.97
C GLU A 308 18.35 7.19 -17.94
N LYS A 309 17.04 7.26 -18.03
CA LYS A 309 16.31 8.24 -18.81
C LYS A 309 15.14 8.75 -17.99
N ASP A 310 15.07 10.05 -17.85
CA ASP A 310 13.91 10.69 -17.26
C ASP A 310 12.76 10.73 -18.26
N ILE A 311 11.60 10.31 -17.80
CA ILE A 311 10.33 10.38 -18.51
C ILE A 311 9.39 11.30 -17.77
N TYR A 312 8.70 12.14 -18.52
CA TYR A 312 7.87 13.20 -17.98
C TYR A 312 6.42 12.99 -18.34
N PHE A 313 5.54 13.21 -17.36
CA PHE A 313 4.10 13.12 -17.51
C PHE A 313 3.40 14.28 -16.81
N ILE A 314 2.17 14.51 -17.19
CA ILE A 314 1.20 15.31 -16.46
C ILE A 314 0.16 14.36 -15.93
N GLY A 315 -0.03 14.34 -14.61
CA GLY A 315 -1.14 13.63 -13.96
C GLY A 315 -2.36 14.55 -13.94
N ASP A 316 -3.45 14.08 -14.53
CA ASP A 316 -4.73 14.79 -14.59
C ASP A 316 -5.63 14.51 -13.37
N ASP A 317 -6.87 14.99 -13.38
CA ASP A 317 -7.84 14.81 -12.29
C ASP A 317 -7.98 13.34 -11.85
N ASN A 318 -8.00 12.40 -12.80
CA ASN A 318 -8.12 10.98 -12.49
C ASN A 318 -6.85 10.40 -11.84
N PHE A 319 -5.67 10.91 -12.20
CA PHE A 319 -4.44 10.59 -11.48
C PHE A 319 -4.50 11.10 -10.03
N ILE A 320 -4.99 12.33 -9.85
CA ILE A 320 -5.19 12.91 -8.52
C ILE A 320 -6.17 12.05 -7.70
N ALA A 321 -7.26 11.58 -8.30
CA ALA A 321 -8.21 10.68 -7.63
C ALA A 321 -7.54 9.39 -7.14
N ILE A 322 -6.66 8.76 -7.96
CA ILE A 322 -5.89 7.59 -7.54
C ILE A 322 -4.93 7.92 -6.39
N THR A 323 -4.29 9.12 -6.41
CA THR A 323 -3.42 9.53 -5.29
C THR A 323 -4.15 9.75 -3.97
N LYS A 324 -5.48 9.90 -3.97
CA LYS A 324 -6.28 9.91 -2.73
C LYS A 324 -6.38 8.52 -2.10
N TYR A 325 -6.35 7.47 -2.93
CA TYR A 325 -6.31 6.09 -2.45
C TYR A 325 -4.97 5.79 -1.75
N ASN A 326 -3.87 6.14 -2.41
CA ASN A 326 -2.53 6.08 -1.82
C ASN A 326 -1.72 7.29 -2.32
N ARG A 327 -1.15 8.07 -1.40
CA ARG A 327 -0.46 9.34 -1.69
C ARG A 327 0.85 9.22 -2.48
N SER A 328 1.21 8.03 -2.92
CA SER A 328 2.41 7.78 -3.71
C SER A 328 2.13 7.97 -5.21
N HIS A 329 2.92 8.82 -5.87
CA HIS A 329 2.88 8.94 -7.33
C HIS A 329 3.29 7.63 -8.02
N PHE A 330 4.20 6.88 -7.44
CA PHE A 330 4.58 5.55 -7.95
C PHE A 330 3.40 4.58 -7.90
N TYR A 331 2.62 4.61 -6.81
CA TYR A 331 1.41 3.83 -6.71
C TYR A 331 0.39 4.18 -7.81
N ALA A 332 0.07 5.46 -7.94
CA ALA A 332 -0.91 5.91 -8.92
C ALA A 332 -0.48 5.56 -10.36
N LYS A 333 0.82 5.73 -10.67
CA LYS A 333 1.38 5.36 -11.98
C LYS A 333 1.35 3.85 -12.19
N ALA A 334 1.66 3.04 -11.17
CA ALA A 334 1.62 1.58 -11.28
C ALA A 334 0.19 1.06 -11.45
N VAL A 335 -0.79 1.63 -10.76
CA VAL A 335 -2.23 1.32 -10.98
C VAL A 335 -2.63 1.62 -12.41
N TYR A 336 -2.26 2.80 -12.92
CA TYR A 336 -2.55 3.18 -14.31
C TYR A 336 -1.85 2.27 -15.32
N ASP A 337 -0.54 2.05 -15.17
CA ASP A 337 0.22 1.21 -16.10
C ASP A 337 -0.30 -0.24 -16.11
N LEU A 338 -0.67 -0.77 -14.93
CA LEU A 338 -1.27 -2.11 -14.83
C LEU A 338 -2.64 -2.15 -15.52
N SER A 339 -3.43 -1.06 -15.47
CA SER A 339 -4.74 -1.01 -16.12
C SER A 339 -4.67 -1.09 -17.66
N LEU A 340 -3.55 -0.68 -18.23
CA LEU A 340 -3.31 -0.76 -19.67
C LEU A 340 -3.00 -2.19 -20.16
N GLU A 341 -2.74 -3.10 -19.24
CA GLU A 341 -2.41 -4.50 -19.54
C GLU A 341 -3.66 -5.41 -19.60
N PHE A 342 -4.82 -4.89 -19.21
CA PHE A 342 -6.10 -5.63 -19.19
C PHE A 342 -6.94 -5.33 -20.43
#